data_2d6ecf61f3009df46811caf1d82edfaa
#
_entry.id   2d6ecf61f3009df46811caf1d82edfaa
#
_cell.length_a   1.000
_cell.length_b   1.000
_cell.length_c   1.000
_cell.angle_alpha   90.00
_cell.angle_beta   90.00
_cell.angle_gamma   90.00
#
_symmetry.space_group_name_H-M   'P 1'
#
loop_
_entity.id
_entity.type
_entity.pdbx_description
1 polymer ?
#
loop_
_entity_poly.entity_id
_entity_poly.type
_entity_poly.pdbx_seq_one_letter_code
_entity_poly.pdbx_strand_id
1 'polypeptide(L)'
;MFTKGALTRLGFAFAVFFSAIFIACSPAFGQAEFREPVNDERNPGRGLRVLQVDAGGTAARLRLQPMDMLTRYGKFEIIDHSSYFKAREAYDKLVPSVEIEVWRGGTRLKTKVPTGPLGIDTMEDNPEAFQFRLIMQSIEVDRQIPEYQRGVEFTDVEDENKALEKGRAFIDAAERDGTLTRSQILVARIELILDNAPEAELNKQKELIATFISTEPVAFCYYLGTELWKRKHFRAAIPLLKRYLGSYPDDLETRLNVGYAAFHIGLWDEAEATADHILRNPERLTEQGFVVAYQNKMMAALARKDFSNSIVFAEKCFEIKQTGFFLSVMLLAAAQKGDIEKFKEASHKFQETLPADYEKYKFRIDAAETLALVKNKQEDLAREIVQRGKTIDRVEGRLKYFWSYYPHGMDIVDNWQHLAKN
;
A
#
# COMPACT_ATOMS: atom_id res chain seq x y z
N MET A 1 -10.26 29.35 10.29
CA MET A 1 -9.36 29.17 9.14
C MET A 1 -8.38 28.08 9.52
N PHE A 2 -8.71 26.82 9.26
CA PHE A 2 -7.81 25.69 9.52
C PHE A 2 -7.15 25.30 8.20
N THR A 3 -5.84 25.33 8.17
CA THR A 3 -5.03 25.06 6.98
C THR A 3 -5.17 23.62 6.52
N LYS A 4 -5.27 23.39 5.21
CA LYS A 4 -5.34 22.08 4.53
C LYS A 4 -4.26 21.06 4.96
N GLY A 5 -3.18 21.52 5.59
CA GLY A 5 -2.07 20.69 6.07
C GLY A 5 -2.39 19.75 7.24
N ALA A 6 -3.48 19.98 7.98
CA ALA A 6 -3.85 19.11 9.11
C ALA A 6 -4.51 17.79 8.67
N LEU A 7 -5.09 17.72 7.47
CA LEU A 7 -5.77 16.54 6.96
C LEU A 7 -4.80 15.46 6.45
N THR A 8 -3.64 15.87 5.97
CA THR A 8 -2.61 14.94 5.44
C THR A 8 -1.89 14.17 6.56
N ARG A 9 -1.79 14.76 7.76
CA ARG A 9 -1.08 14.14 8.91
C ARG A 9 -1.78 12.91 9.50
N LEU A 10 -2.98 12.65 9.12
CA LEU A 10 -3.86 11.72 9.81
C LEU A 10 -4.13 10.42 9.06
N GLY A 11 -3.84 10.34 7.77
CA GLY A 11 -3.74 9.09 7.03
C GLY A 11 -2.65 8.15 7.59
N PHE A 12 -1.73 8.71 8.36
CA PHE A 12 -0.55 8.02 8.89
C PHE A 12 -0.83 7.07 10.06
N ALA A 13 -1.78 7.36 10.93
CA ALA A 13 -1.97 6.55 12.14
C ALA A 13 -2.54 5.15 11.87
N PHE A 14 -3.25 4.93 10.76
CA PHE A 14 -3.80 3.62 10.40
C PHE A 14 -2.87 2.81 9.49
N ALA A 15 -2.05 3.47 8.68
CA ALA A 15 -1.05 2.81 7.82
C ALA A 15 0.16 2.30 8.62
N VAL A 16 0.48 2.90 9.78
CA VAL A 16 1.64 2.55 10.61
C VAL A 16 1.52 1.14 11.21
N PHE A 17 0.34 0.60 11.43
CA PHE A 17 0.19 -0.76 11.94
C PHE A 17 0.53 -1.87 10.92
N PHE A 18 0.57 -1.55 9.63
CA PHE A 18 0.94 -2.53 8.58
C PHE A 18 2.36 -2.37 8.05
N SER A 19 2.96 -1.18 8.21
CA SER A 19 4.33 -0.91 7.72
C SER A 19 5.42 -1.12 8.77
N ALA A 20 5.07 -1.30 10.05
CA ALA A 20 6.04 -1.44 11.13
C ALA A 20 6.88 -2.74 11.09
N ILE A 21 6.64 -3.65 10.14
CA ILE A 21 7.46 -4.85 9.94
C ILE A 21 8.56 -4.63 8.89
N PHE A 22 8.53 -3.51 8.13
CA PHE A 22 9.50 -3.28 7.03
C PHE A 22 10.41 -2.05 7.17
N ILE A 23 10.29 -1.25 8.23
CA ILE A 23 11.14 -0.07 8.42
C ILE A 23 11.83 -0.14 9.78
N ALA A 24 12.77 -1.04 9.91
CA ALA A 24 13.84 -0.89 10.89
C ALA A 24 15.13 -1.47 10.28
N CYS A 25 16.13 -0.63 10.17
CA CYS A 25 17.49 -0.90 9.73
C CYS A 25 17.79 -0.60 8.26
N SER A 26 18.11 0.66 7.98
CA SER A 26 19.14 0.95 6.99
C SER A 26 20.47 1.17 7.72
N PRO A 27 21.35 0.19 7.82
CA PRO A 27 22.76 0.46 8.03
C PRO A 27 23.34 0.97 6.72
N ALA A 28 24.34 1.85 6.84
CA ALA A 28 25.08 2.39 5.73
C ALA A 28 25.39 1.33 4.68
N PHE A 29 24.91 1.54 3.45
CA PHE A 29 25.23 0.71 2.31
C PHE A 29 26.75 0.79 2.06
N GLY A 30 27.47 -0.23 2.47
CA GLY A 30 28.75 -0.54 1.85
C GLY A 30 28.46 -0.80 0.37
N GLN A 31 29.20 -0.15 -0.52
CA GLN A 31 29.10 -0.32 -1.97
C GLN A 31 29.22 -1.80 -2.31
N ALA A 32 28.08 -2.47 -2.48
CA ALA A 32 28.08 -3.76 -3.14
C ALA A 32 28.39 -3.48 -4.62
N GLU A 33 29.58 -3.89 -5.09
CA GLU A 33 29.88 -3.89 -6.51
C GLU A 33 28.82 -4.73 -7.23
N PHE A 34 27.91 -4.08 -7.90
CA PHE A 34 26.97 -4.75 -8.78
C PHE A 34 27.73 -5.22 -10.01
N ARG A 35 27.88 -6.52 -10.15
CA ARG A 35 28.37 -7.12 -11.39
C ARG A 35 27.21 -7.29 -12.33
N GLU A 36 27.44 -7.02 -13.63
CA GLU A 36 26.46 -7.31 -14.67
C GLU A 36 25.88 -8.72 -14.50
N PRO A 37 24.59 -8.93 -14.77
CA PRO A 37 24.02 -10.27 -14.83
C PRO A 37 24.84 -11.05 -15.85
N VAL A 38 25.56 -12.06 -15.39
CA VAL A 38 26.34 -12.92 -16.27
C VAL A 38 25.34 -13.70 -17.11
N ASN A 39 25.26 -13.40 -18.39
CA ASN A 39 24.51 -14.18 -19.36
C ASN A 39 25.26 -15.49 -19.62
N ASP A 40 25.29 -16.35 -18.60
CA ASP A 40 25.88 -17.68 -18.65
C ASP A 40 24.75 -18.64 -19.03
N GLU A 41 24.97 -19.48 -20.05
CA GLU A 41 24.04 -20.56 -20.45
C GLU A 41 23.65 -21.51 -19.29
N ARG A 42 24.39 -21.45 -18.18
CA ARG A 42 24.15 -22.15 -16.93
C ARG A 42 23.30 -21.38 -15.92
N ASN A 43 22.93 -20.15 -16.23
CA ASN A 43 22.02 -19.37 -15.38
C ASN A 43 20.59 -19.77 -15.68
N PRO A 44 19.73 -20.15 -14.70
CA PRO A 44 18.33 -20.49 -14.94
C PRO A 44 17.52 -19.35 -15.55
N GLY A 45 18.08 -18.14 -15.66
CA GLY A 45 17.50 -17.00 -16.35
C GLY A 45 16.30 -16.36 -15.64
N ARG A 46 15.83 -16.95 -14.53
CA ARG A 46 14.69 -16.48 -13.74
C ARG A 46 14.88 -16.86 -12.29
N GLY A 47 14.55 -15.94 -11.38
CA GLY A 47 14.62 -16.15 -9.94
C GLY A 47 14.68 -14.85 -9.16
N LEU A 48 14.84 -14.97 -7.85
CA LEU A 48 15.10 -13.81 -7.00
C LEU A 48 16.58 -13.79 -6.61
N ARG A 49 17.27 -12.76 -7.03
CA ARG A 49 18.67 -12.53 -6.66
C ARG A 49 18.74 -11.92 -5.26
N VAL A 50 19.52 -12.53 -4.39
CA VAL A 50 19.82 -12.04 -3.06
C VAL A 50 20.69 -10.79 -3.16
N LEU A 51 20.23 -9.70 -2.58
CA LEU A 51 20.97 -8.43 -2.51
C LEU A 51 21.70 -8.29 -1.19
N GLN A 52 20.99 -8.62 -0.11
CA GLN A 52 21.48 -8.51 1.25
C GLN A 52 20.98 -9.69 2.08
N VAL A 53 21.73 -10.05 3.08
CA VAL A 53 21.42 -11.10 4.05
C VAL A 53 21.44 -10.47 5.44
N ASP A 54 20.34 -10.58 6.17
CA ASP A 54 20.22 -10.04 7.53
C ASP A 54 21.13 -10.78 8.50
N ALA A 55 21.95 -10.05 9.24
CA ALA A 55 22.81 -10.63 10.27
C ALA A 55 21.96 -11.36 11.32
N GLY A 56 22.22 -12.66 11.53
CA GLY A 56 21.46 -13.52 12.43
C GLY A 56 20.16 -14.12 11.87
N GLY A 57 19.76 -13.75 10.64
CA GLY A 57 18.62 -14.35 9.92
C GLY A 57 18.86 -15.82 9.53
N THR A 58 17.82 -16.48 9.04
CA THR A 58 17.90 -17.87 8.56
C THR A 58 18.90 -18.00 7.42
N ALA A 59 18.89 -17.06 6.47
CA ALA A 59 19.80 -17.04 5.33
C ALA A 59 21.29 -16.92 5.75
N ALA A 60 21.58 -16.08 6.76
CA ALA A 60 22.95 -15.95 7.30
C ALA A 60 23.45 -17.27 7.91
N ARG A 61 22.61 -17.96 8.69
CA ARG A 61 22.94 -19.29 9.25
C ARG A 61 23.21 -20.34 8.19
N LEU A 62 22.54 -20.23 7.04
CA LEU A 62 22.73 -21.10 5.88
C LEU A 62 23.85 -20.64 4.95
N ARG A 63 24.54 -19.57 5.31
CA ARG A 63 25.61 -18.96 4.52
C ARG A 63 25.17 -18.57 3.10
N LEU A 64 23.90 -18.14 2.94
CA LEU A 64 23.49 -17.46 1.73
C LEU A 64 24.30 -16.16 1.58
N GLN A 65 24.59 -15.80 0.36
CA GLN A 65 25.45 -14.66 0.03
C GLN A 65 24.73 -13.71 -0.92
N PRO A 66 25.06 -12.43 -0.89
CA PRO A 66 24.69 -11.54 -1.99
C PRO A 66 25.08 -12.16 -3.34
N MET A 67 24.25 -11.96 -4.33
CA MET A 67 24.34 -12.53 -5.69
C MET A 67 23.91 -14.01 -5.82
N ASP A 68 23.56 -14.71 -4.74
CA ASP A 68 22.84 -15.98 -4.87
C ASP A 68 21.48 -15.75 -5.52
N MET A 69 20.98 -16.72 -6.26
CA MET A 69 19.67 -16.65 -6.89
C MET A 69 18.77 -17.76 -6.38
N LEU A 70 17.69 -17.39 -5.69
CA LEU A 70 16.66 -18.31 -5.23
C LEU A 70 15.76 -18.69 -6.41
N THR A 71 15.74 -19.98 -6.77
CA THR A 71 15.00 -20.50 -7.92
C THR A 71 13.87 -21.44 -7.54
N ARG A 72 13.87 -21.95 -6.30
CA ARG A 72 12.81 -22.86 -5.83
C ARG A 72 12.62 -22.74 -4.32
N TYR A 73 11.34 -22.85 -3.89
CA TYR A 73 10.96 -22.98 -2.50
C TYR A 73 9.93 -24.12 -2.37
N GLY A 74 10.39 -25.25 -1.84
CA GLY A 74 9.63 -26.50 -1.85
C GLY A 74 9.33 -27.00 -3.27
N LYS A 75 8.05 -27.20 -3.57
CA LYS A 75 7.60 -27.62 -4.92
C LYS A 75 7.43 -26.45 -5.90
N PHE A 76 7.48 -25.20 -5.41
CA PHE A 76 7.23 -24.01 -6.22
C PHE A 76 8.52 -23.53 -6.87
N GLU A 77 8.45 -23.25 -8.16
CA GLU A 77 9.45 -22.47 -8.88
C GLU A 77 9.33 -21.00 -8.50
N ILE A 78 10.46 -20.35 -8.25
CA ILE A 78 10.54 -18.93 -7.90
C ILE A 78 11.05 -18.19 -9.13
N ILE A 79 10.19 -17.35 -9.69
CA ILE A 79 10.48 -16.55 -10.89
C ILE A 79 10.40 -15.05 -10.60
N ASP A 80 9.66 -14.68 -9.55
CA ASP A 80 9.38 -13.32 -9.12
C ASP A 80 9.02 -13.29 -7.62
N HIS A 81 8.80 -12.10 -7.07
CA HIS A 81 8.39 -11.94 -5.68
C HIS A 81 7.03 -12.59 -5.38
N SER A 82 6.07 -12.53 -6.32
CA SER A 82 4.74 -13.11 -6.15
C SER A 82 4.80 -14.63 -5.95
N SER A 83 5.56 -15.32 -6.81
CA SER A 83 5.78 -16.76 -6.69
C SER A 83 6.46 -17.15 -5.37
N TYR A 84 7.39 -16.31 -4.89
CA TYR A 84 8.06 -16.53 -3.61
C TYR A 84 7.09 -16.35 -2.42
N PHE A 85 6.29 -15.30 -2.38
CA PHE A 85 5.31 -15.09 -1.32
C PHE A 85 4.25 -16.19 -1.29
N LYS A 86 3.74 -16.58 -2.46
CA LYS A 86 2.80 -17.71 -2.59
C LYS A 86 3.40 -19.03 -2.08
N ALA A 87 4.66 -19.29 -2.45
CA ALA A 87 5.36 -20.49 -2.00
C ALA A 87 5.54 -20.48 -0.48
N ARG A 88 5.92 -19.37 0.11
CA ARG A 88 6.05 -19.24 1.57
C ARG A 88 4.72 -19.47 2.28
N GLU A 89 3.66 -18.78 1.87
CA GLU A 89 2.34 -18.91 2.48
C GLU A 89 1.84 -20.35 2.45
N ALA A 90 2.11 -21.10 1.35
CA ALA A 90 1.73 -22.49 1.22
C ALA A 90 2.45 -23.43 2.21
N TYR A 91 3.61 -23.02 2.73
CA TYR A 91 4.40 -23.85 3.65
C TYR A 91 4.42 -23.34 5.10
N ASP A 92 4.35 -22.05 5.35
CA ASP A 92 4.55 -21.43 6.66
C ASP A 92 3.63 -21.98 7.77
N LYS A 93 2.43 -22.44 7.40
CA LYS A 93 1.46 -23.02 8.35
C LYS A 93 1.43 -24.56 8.38
N LEU A 94 2.11 -25.23 7.44
CA LEU A 94 1.92 -26.67 7.21
C LEU A 94 3.09 -27.53 7.67
N VAL A 95 4.32 -27.04 7.56
CA VAL A 95 5.53 -27.82 7.85
C VAL A 95 6.59 -26.97 8.55
N PRO A 96 7.42 -27.58 9.43
CA PRO A 96 8.45 -26.83 10.17
C PRO A 96 9.66 -26.44 9.29
N SER A 97 9.86 -27.09 8.16
CA SER A 97 10.97 -26.82 7.26
C SER A 97 10.63 -27.17 5.82
N VAL A 98 11.30 -26.49 4.89
CA VAL A 98 11.15 -26.65 3.44
C VAL A 98 12.51 -26.71 2.76
N GLU A 99 12.63 -27.44 1.66
CA GLU A 99 13.84 -27.40 0.83
C GLU A 99 13.79 -26.18 -0.09
N ILE A 100 14.90 -25.44 -0.14
CA ILE A 100 15.10 -24.37 -1.11
C ILE A 100 16.21 -24.73 -2.09
N GLU A 101 16.14 -24.18 -3.29
CA GLU A 101 17.16 -24.30 -4.31
C GLU A 101 17.70 -22.91 -4.66
N VAL A 102 19.02 -22.81 -4.63
CA VAL A 102 19.75 -21.58 -4.85
C VAL A 102 20.85 -21.81 -5.87
N TRP A 103 21.01 -20.88 -6.78
CA TRP A 103 22.16 -20.84 -7.70
C TRP A 103 23.24 -19.91 -7.19
N ARG A 104 24.48 -20.40 -7.23
CA ARG A 104 25.70 -19.64 -6.88
C ARG A 104 26.80 -19.95 -7.87
N GLY A 105 27.22 -18.95 -8.66
CA GLY A 105 28.35 -19.10 -9.57
C GLY A 105 28.25 -20.29 -10.54
N GLY A 106 27.05 -20.54 -11.10
CA GLY A 106 26.80 -21.68 -11.99
C GLY A 106 26.51 -23.01 -11.28
N THR A 107 26.53 -23.04 -9.94
CA THR A 107 26.29 -24.26 -9.16
C THR A 107 24.90 -24.20 -8.48
N ARG A 108 24.16 -25.28 -8.60
CA ARG A 108 22.87 -25.46 -7.93
C ARG A 108 23.08 -26.02 -6.52
N LEU A 109 22.65 -25.25 -5.53
CA LEU A 109 22.72 -25.63 -4.11
C LEU A 109 21.31 -25.93 -3.60
N LYS A 110 21.15 -27.02 -2.85
CA LYS A 110 19.89 -27.37 -2.18
C LYS A 110 20.12 -27.41 -0.68
N THR A 111 19.23 -26.81 0.07
CA THR A 111 19.29 -26.84 1.53
C THR A 111 17.90 -26.79 2.15
N LYS A 112 17.75 -27.40 3.35
CA LYS A 112 16.53 -27.29 4.15
C LYS A 112 16.58 -26.04 5.01
N VAL A 113 15.49 -25.29 5.00
CA VAL A 113 15.32 -24.07 5.80
C VAL A 113 14.09 -24.20 6.68
N PRO A 114 14.06 -23.60 7.87
CA PRO A 114 12.82 -23.39 8.61
C PRO A 114 11.84 -22.60 7.73
N THR A 115 10.54 -22.93 7.80
CA THR A 115 9.51 -22.11 7.16
C THR A 115 9.45 -20.73 7.79
N GLY A 116 9.09 -19.72 7.00
CA GLY A 116 9.05 -18.33 7.43
C GLY A 116 10.04 -17.42 6.69
N PRO A 117 10.27 -16.20 7.21
CA PRO A 117 11.18 -15.24 6.60
C PRO A 117 12.61 -15.76 6.54
N LEU A 118 13.23 -15.71 5.38
CA LEU A 118 14.65 -16.08 5.22
C LEU A 118 15.62 -15.01 5.76
N GLY A 119 15.15 -13.76 5.89
CA GLY A 119 16.03 -12.62 6.23
C GLY A 119 16.94 -12.29 5.06
N ILE A 120 16.38 -12.16 3.88
CA ILE A 120 17.05 -11.70 2.66
C ILE A 120 16.29 -10.54 2.03
N ASP A 121 17.03 -9.57 1.52
CA ASP A 121 16.51 -8.63 0.54
C ASP A 121 16.81 -9.17 -0.87
N THR A 122 15.85 -9.07 -1.76
CA THR A 122 15.92 -9.71 -3.07
C THR A 122 15.44 -8.79 -4.19
N MET A 123 15.93 -9.03 -5.40
CA MET A 123 15.42 -8.43 -6.64
C MET A 123 15.15 -9.51 -7.69
N GLU A 124 14.28 -9.22 -8.61
CA GLU A 124 14.11 -10.05 -9.80
C GLU A 124 15.35 -10.00 -10.67
N ASP A 125 15.81 -11.18 -11.11
CA ASP A 125 17.05 -11.28 -11.91
C ASP A 125 16.71 -11.12 -13.40
N ASN A 126 16.76 -9.88 -13.86
CA ASN A 126 16.71 -9.58 -15.30
C ASN A 126 17.60 -8.36 -15.64
N PRO A 127 18.11 -8.27 -16.89
CA PRO A 127 18.99 -7.18 -17.31
C PRO A 127 18.36 -5.80 -17.19
N GLU A 128 17.05 -5.69 -17.41
CA GLU A 128 16.31 -4.42 -17.36
C GLU A 128 16.18 -3.92 -15.91
N ALA A 129 15.94 -4.82 -14.93
CA ALA A 129 15.94 -4.48 -13.52
C ALA A 129 17.31 -3.92 -13.09
N PHE A 130 18.38 -4.55 -13.54
CA PHE A 130 19.73 -4.09 -13.26
C PHE A 130 20.01 -2.70 -13.85
N GLN A 131 19.66 -2.47 -15.12
CA GLN A 131 19.80 -1.17 -15.77
C GLN A 131 19.00 -0.08 -15.07
N PHE A 132 17.74 -0.37 -14.73
CA PHE A 132 16.90 0.58 -13.99
C PHE A 132 17.50 0.91 -12.63
N ARG A 133 18.04 -0.07 -11.93
CA ARG A 133 18.69 0.14 -10.63
C ARG A 133 19.93 1.02 -10.74
N LEU A 134 20.74 0.87 -11.80
CA LEU A 134 21.85 1.79 -12.06
C LEU A 134 21.36 3.23 -12.25
N ILE A 135 20.25 3.42 -12.96
CA ILE A 135 19.59 4.74 -13.09
C ILE A 135 19.23 5.29 -11.71
N MET A 136 18.55 4.49 -10.89
CA MET A 136 18.15 4.90 -9.55
C MET A 136 19.32 5.19 -8.62
N GLN A 137 20.38 4.34 -8.66
CA GLN A 137 21.57 4.55 -7.83
C GLN A 137 22.30 5.85 -8.19
N SER A 138 22.46 6.16 -9.47
CA SER A 138 23.11 7.41 -9.85
C SER A 138 22.30 8.64 -9.40
N ILE A 139 20.98 8.57 -9.42
CA ILE A 139 20.12 9.60 -8.85
C ILE A 139 20.28 9.68 -7.34
N GLU A 140 20.38 8.53 -6.65
CA GLU A 140 20.54 8.48 -5.18
C GLU A 140 21.90 8.96 -4.70
N VAL A 141 22.98 8.60 -5.39
CA VAL A 141 24.34 9.06 -5.05
C VAL A 141 24.45 10.58 -5.20
N ASP A 142 23.81 11.14 -6.23
CA ASP A 142 23.85 12.56 -6.52
C ASP A 142 22.79 13.37 -5.73
N ARG A 143 21.89 12.72 -5.00
CA ARG A 143 20.95 13.36 -4.07
C ARG A 143 21.70 13.99 -2.89
N GLN A 144 22.15 15.20 -3.05
CA GLN A 144 22.68 16.02 -1.95
C GLN A 144 21.59 16.56 -1.00
N ILE A 145 20.44 15.90 -0.95
CA ILE A 145 19.33 16.31 -0.08
C ILE A 145 19.02 15.15 0.87
N PRO A 146 19.77 15.04 1.99
CA PRO A 146 19.62 13.93 2.94
C PRO A 146 18.20 13.79 3.49
N GLU A 147 17.45 14.88 3.56
CA GLU A 147 16.08 14.93 4.04
C GLU A 147 15.11 14.18 3.11
N TYR A 148 15.33 14.24 1.80
CA TYR A 148 14.51 13.53 0.81
C TYR A 148 14.75 12.02 0.77
N GLN A 149 15.97 11.59 1.10
CA GLN A 149 16.36 10.17 1.07
C GLN A 149 15.78 9.36 2.23
N ARG A 150 15.43 10.02 3.36
CA ARG A 150 15.14 9.33 4.62
C ARG A 150 13.66 9.07 4.87
N GLY A 151 12.75 9.49 3.99
CA GLY A 151 11.32 9.47 4.29
C GLY A 151 11.01 10.27 5.56
N VAL A 152 11.80 11.31 5.83
CA VAL A 152 11.59 12.20 6.96
C VAL A 152 10.27 12.92 6.72
N GLU A 153 9.34 12.75 7.64
CA GLU A 153 8.17 13.61 7.69
C GLU A 153 8.66 15.03 7.94
N PHE A 154 8.49 15.89 6.94
CA PHE A 154 8.71 17.31 7.15
C PHE A 154 7.69 17.78 8.16
N THR A 155 8.16 18.26 9.29
CA THR A 155 7.30 18.81 10.35
C THR A 155 6.82 20.21 10.02
N ASP A 156 7.46 20.85 9.03
CA ASP A 156 7.17 22.20 8.56
C ASP A 156 7.04 22.22 7.03
N VAL A 157 5.95 22.84 6.53
CA VAL A 157 5.67 23.02 5.09
C VAL A 157 6.73 23.90 4.42
N GLU A 158 7.34 24.83 5.15
CA GLU A 158 8.40 25.70 4.63
C GLU A 158 9.68 24.91 4.34
N ASP A 159 10.03 23.95 5.20
CA ASP A 159 11.20 23.08 5.01
C ASP A 159 10.98 22.11 3.85
N GLU A 160 9.76 21.60 3.67
CA GLU A 160 9.39 20.78 2.52
C GLU A 160 9.55 21.54 1.20
N ASN A 161 9.05 22.78 1.13
CA ASN A 161 9.18 23.63 -0.05
C ASN A 161 10.65 23.95 -0.38
N LYS A 162 11.46 24.26 0.62
CA LYS A 162 12.91 24.50 0.43
C LYS A 162 13.63 23.27 -0.09
N ALA A 163 13.29 22.07 0.39
CA ALA A 163 13.85 20.82 -0.11
C ALA A 163 13.46 20.56 -1.56
N LEU A 164 12.18 20.81 -1.94
CA LEU A 164 11.71 20.71 -3.32
C LEU A 164 12.44 21.70 -4.26
N GLU A 165 12.63 22.93 -3.84
CA GLU A 165 13.36 23.95 -4.63
C GLU A 165 14.84 23.56 -4.85
N LYS A 166 15.51 23.05 -3.82
CA LYS A 166 16.89 22.52 -3.94
C LYS A 166 16.95 21.34 -4.92
N GLY A 167 16.01 20.39 -4.83
CA GLY A 167 15.92 19.26 -5.72
C GLY A 167 15.73 19.66 -7.17
N ARG A 168 14.85 20.63 -7.44
CA ARG A 168 14.64 21.21 -8.78
C ARG A 168 15.91 21.84 -9.32
N ALA A 169 16.54 22.71 -8.51
CA ALA A 169 17.79 23.38 -8.90
C ALA A 169 18.91 22.39 -9.23
N PHE A 170 19.03 21.30 -8.46
CA PHE A 170 19.97 20.22 -8.72
C PHE A 170 19.69 19.54 -10.07
N ILE A 171 18.44 19.13 -10.34
CA ILE A 171 18.08 18.46 -11.59
C ILE A 171 18.31 19.39 -12.81
N ASP A 172 17.94 20.66 -12.67
CA ASP A 172 18.12 21.65 -13.74
C ASP A 172 19.62 21.94 -14.01
N ALA A 173 20.46 21.88 -13.00
CA ALA A 173 21.90 21.98 -13.16
C ALA A 173 22.45 20.72 -13.87
N ALA A 174 22.07 19.53 -13.41
CA ALA A 174 22.51 18.25 -13.97
C ALA A 174 22.07 18.09 -15.44
N GLU A 175 20.90 18.60 -15.82
CA GLU A 175 20.43 18.63 -17.20
C GLU A 175 21.29 19.54 -18.07
N ARG A 176 21.60 20.77 -17.58
CA ARG A 176 22.44 21.72 -18.31
C ARG A 176 23.86 21.21 -18.52
N ASP A 177 24.39 20.57 -17.49
CA ASP A 177 25.78 20.09 -17.47
C ASP A 177 25.95 18.72 -18.14
N GLY A 178 24.81 18.06 -18.50
CA GLY A 178 24.81 16.74 -19.11
C GLY A 178 25.29 15.61 -18.19
N THR A 179 25.23 15.81 -16.86
CA THR A 179 25.69 14.82 -15.87
C THR A 179 24.69 13.72 -15.64
N LEU A 180 23.41 13.93 -15.92
CA LEU A 180 22.36 12.93 -15.88
C LEU A 180 21.84 12.62 -17.29
N THR A 181 21.51 11.37 -17.54
CA THR A 181 20.82 10.95 -18.75
C THR A 181 19.38 11.45 -18.78
N ARG A 182 18.76 11.46 -19.97
CA ARG A 182 17.35 11.83 -20.12
C ARG A 182 16.43 11.01 -19.21
N SER A 183 16.62 9.70 -19.12
CA SER A 183 15.83 8.81 -18.29
C SER A 183 15.98 9.15 -16.82
N GLN A 184 17.19 9.45 -16.35
CA GLN A 184 17.47 9.87 -14.98
C GLN A 184 16.79 11.20 -14.65
N ILE A 185 16.84 12.17 -15.55
CA ILE A 185 16.16 13.46 -15.39
C ILE A 185 14.64 13.27 -15.29
N LEU A 186 14.05 12.44 -16.16
CA LEU A 186 12.61 12.15 -16.11
C LEU A 186 12.21 11.51 -14.77
N VAL A 187 12.94 10.49 -14.33
CA VAL A 187 12.68 9.83 -13.03
C VAL A 187 12.77 10.82 -11.89
N ALA A 188 13.87 11.58 -11.82
CA ALA A 188 14.08 12.55 -10.76
C ALA A 188 12.98 13.63 -10.71
N ARG A 189 12.54 14.14 -11.85
CA ARG A 189 11.44 15.11 -11.92
C ARG A 189 10.09 14.53 -11.52
N ILE A 190 9.80 13.26 -11.90
CA ILE A 190 8.56 12.57 -11.50
C ILE A 190 8.53 12.39 -9.98
N GLU A 191 9.64 11.95 -9.39
CA GLU A 191 9.72 11.69 -7.95
C GLU A 191 9.63 12.94 -7.06
N LEU A 192 9.99 14.11 -7.59
CA LEU A 192 9.91 15.38 -6.85
C LEU A 192 8.48 15.92 -6.68
N ILE A 193 7.50 15.40 -7.40
CA ILE A 193 6.12 15.89 -7.32
C ILE A 193 5.31 14.97 -6.42
N LEU A 194 4.95 15.46 -5.24
CA LEU A 194 4.19 14.72 -4.24
C LEU A 194 2.69 14.65 -4.59
N ASP A 195 1.99 13.64 -4.12
CA ASP A 195 0.55 13.42 -4.37
C ASP A 195 -0.36 14.56 -3.85
N ASN A 196 0.12 15.34 -2.90
CA ASN A 196 -0.57 16.51 -2.34
C ASN A 196 -0.14 17.84 -2.99
N ALA A 197 0.68 17.79 -4.03
CA ALA A 197 1.14 18.99 -4.74
C ALA A 197 -0.05 19.76 -5.37
N PRO A 198 0.12 21.07 -5.67
CA PRO A 198 -0.88 21.84 -6.40
C PRO A 198 -1.23 21.21 -7.74
N GLU A 199 -2.48 21.41 -8.21
CA GLU A 199 -3.00 20.79 -9.45
C GLU A 199 -2.10 21.04 -10.68
N ALA A 200 -1.47 22.23 -10.78
CA ALA A 200 -0.55 22.55 -11.87
C ALA A 200 0.68 21.62 -11.87
N GLU A 201 1.25 21.33 -10.69
CA GLU A 201 2.38 20.40 -10.55
C GLU A 201 1.96 18.96 -10.84
N LEU A 202 0.78 18.55 -10.38
CA LEU A 202 0.23 17.22 -10.67
C LEU A 202 -0.01 17.02 -12.19
N ASN A 203 -0.45 18.04 -12.90
CA ASN A 203 -0.61 17.98 -14.35
C ASN A 203 0.75 17.87 -15.06
N LYS A 204 1.76 18.62 -14.60
CA LYS A 204 3.13 18.47 -15.08
C LYS A 204 3.68 17.07 -14.84
N GLN A 205 3.41 16.47 -13.68
CA GLN A 205 3.79 15.09 -13.41
C GLN A 205 3.13 14.11 -14.37
N LYS A 206 1.84 14.29 -14.70
CA LYS A 206 1.15 13.45 -15.71
C LYS A 206 1.84 13.52 -17.07
N GLU A 207 2.28 14.72 -17.50
CA GLU A 207 3.00 14.89 -18.75
C GLU A 207 4.38 14.20 -18.74
N LEU A 208 5.11 14.31 -17.65
CA LEU A 208 6.40 13.63 -17.46
C LEU A 208 6.23 12.11 -17.49
N ILE A 209 5.20 11.57 -16.81
CA ILE A 209 4.86 10.15 -16.80
C ILE A 209 4.46 9.68 -18.22
N ALA A 210 3.66 10.44 -18.94
CA ALA A 210 3.28 10.12 -20.32
C ALA A 210 4.52 10.07 -21.24
N THR A 211 5.45 11.00 -21.05
CA THR A 211 6.73 11.00 -21.75
C THR A 211 7.55 9.76 -21.41
N PHE A 212 7.69 9.43 -20.12
CA PHE A 212 8.41 8.24 -19.66
C PHE A 212 7.81 6.96 -20.25
N ILE A 213 6.49 6.79 -20.19
CA ILE A 213 5.76 5.64 -20.74
C ILE A 213 6.01 5.47 -22.25
N SER A 214 6.14 6.58 -22.99
CA SER A 214 6.34 6.54 -24.44
C SER A 214 7.78 6.33 -24.89
N THR A 215 8.75 6.64 -24.05
CA THR A 215 10.17 6.62 -24.40
C THR A 215 10.97 5.51 -23.74
N GLU A 216 10.53 5.03 -22.59
CA GLU A 216 11.31 4.07 -21.80
C GLU A 216 10.78 2.62 -21.95
N PRO A 217 11.62 1.61 -21.71
CA PRO A 217 11.21 0.21 -21.69
C PRO A 217 10.04 -0.05 -20.73
N VAL A 218 9.18 -0.99 -21.08
CA VAL A 218 8.00 -1.36 -20.24
C VAL A 218 8.42 -1.81 -18.84
N ALA A 219 9.54 -2.53 -18.72
CA ALA A 219 10.06 -2.94 -17.42
C ALA A 219 10.44 -1.75 -16.53
N PHE A 220 10.91 -0.64 -17.10
CA PHE A 220 11.21 0.57 -16.32
C PHE A 220 9.93 1.19 -15.74
N CYS A 221 8.79 1.07 -16.45
CA CYS A 221 7.49 1.47 -15.90
C CYS A 221 7.10 0.65 -14.65
N TYR A 222 7.40 -0.65 -14.66
CA TYR A 222 7.20 -1.50 -13.48
C TYR A 222 8.06 -1.05 -12.29
N TYR A 223 9.37 -0.87 -12.51
CA TYR A 223 10.29 -0.53 -11.43
C TYR A 223 10.00 0.86 -10.84
N LEU A 224 9.87 1.88 -11.70
CA LEU A 224 9.52 3.22 -11.22
C LEU A 224 8.14 3.23 -10.54
N GLY A 225 7.16 2.57 -11.15
CA GLY A 225 5.81 2.47 -10.58
C GLY A 225 5.81 1.79 -9.21
N THR A 226 6.61 0.74 -9.03
CA THR A 226 6.76 0.03 -7.75
C THR A 226 7.47 0.88 -6.70
N GLU A 227 8.53 1.60 -7.06
CA GLU A 227 9.21 2.51 -6.13
C GLU A 227 8.29 3.66 -5.68
N LEU A 228 7.57 4.28 -6.61
CA LEU A 228 6.58 5.32 -6.29
C LEU A 228 5.44 4.76 -5.41
N TRP A 229 4.99 3.54 -5.67
CA TRP A 229 4.00 2.86 -4.86
C TRP A 229 4.49 2.62 -3.42
N LYS A 230 5.72 2.15 -3.24
CA LYS A 230 6.35 1.97 -1.91
C LYS A 230 6.43 3.30 -1.14
N ARG A 231 6.70 4.39 -1.83
CA ARG A 231 6.73 5.75 -1.27
C ARG A 231 5.35 6.39 -1.14
N LYS A 232 4.27 5.67 -1.48
CA LYS A 232 2.87 6.12 -1.42
C LYS A 232 2.51 7.24 -2.41
N HIS A 233 3.30 7.44 -3.47
CA HIS A 233 2.98 8.32 -4.58
C HIS A 233 2.02 7.60 -5.56
N PHE A 234 0.83 7.26 -5.08
CA PHE A 234 -0.11 6.37 -5.78
C PHE A 234 -0.62 6.95 -7.10
N ARG A 235 -0.82 8.28 -7.17
CA ARG A 235 -1.26 8.94 -8.41
C ARG A 235 -0.27 8.77 -9.54
N ALA A 236 1.02 8.84 -9.24
CA ALA A 236 2.10 8.66 -10.19
C ALA A 236 2.36 7.17 -10.50
N ALA A 237 2.22 6.29 -9.51
CA ALA A 237 2.47 4.86 -9.66
C ALA A 237 1.46 4.16 -10.58
N ILE A 238 0.16 4.46 -10.46
CA ILE A 238 -0.91 3.77 -11.20
C ILE A 238 -0.70 3.75 -12.72
N PRO A 239 -0.46 4.88 -13.43
CA PRO A 239 -0.32 4.86 -14.89
C PRO A 239 0.91 4.06 -15.34
N LEU A 240 2.00 4.07 -14.58
CA LEU A 240 3.21 3.29 -14.87
C LEU A 240 2.94 1.79 -14.72
N LEU A 241 2.35 1.37 -13.60
CA LEU A 241 2.00 -0.03 -13.36
C LEU A 241 0.95 -0.53 -14.35
N LYS A 242 -0.01 0.30 -14.75
CA LYS A 242 -0.99 -0.03 -15.82
C LYS A 242 -0.31 -0.20 -17.18
N ARG A 243 0.70 0.59 -17.51
CA ARG A 243 1.49 0.40 -18.75
C ARG A 243 2.19 -0.96 -18.74
N TYR A 244 2.77 -1.35 -17.62
CA TYR A 244 3.37 -2.67 -17.45
C TYR A 244 2.33 -3.79 -17.61
N LEU A 245 1.17 -3.68 -16.93
CA LEU A 245 0.08 -4.64 -17.03
C LEU A 245 -0.51 -4.76 -18.46
N GLY A 246 -0.35 -3.76 -19.31
CA GLY A 246 -0.71 -3.84 -20.72
C GLY A 246 0.13 -4.87 -21.49
N SER A 247 1.37 -5.11 -21.08
CA SER A 247 2.26 -6.13 -21.65
C SER A 247 2.25 -7.45 -20.87
N TYR A 248 1.96 -7.40 -19.57
CA TYR A 248 1.93 -8.53 -18.64
C TYR A 248 0.59 -8.58 -17.88
N PRO A 249 -0.52 -8.89 -18.58
CA PRO A 249 -1.87 -8.78 -18.02
C PRO A 249 -2.15 -9.75 -16.87
N ASP A 250 -1.37 -10.83 -16.76
CA ASP A 250 -1.53 -11.87 -15.74
C ASP A 250 -0.64 -11.68 -14.50
N ASP A 251 0.10 -10.56 -14.43
CA ASP A 251 0.86 -10.22 -13.25
C ASP A 251 -0.07 -9.78 -12.11
N LEU A 252 -0.31 -10.73 -11.22
CA LEU A 252 -1.26 -10.57 -10.12
C LEU A 252 -0.77 -9.57 -9.07
N GLU A 253 0.54 -9.56 -8.77
CA GLU A 253 1.11 -8.67 -7.76
C GLU A 253 1.01 -7.21 -8.18
N THR A 254 1.42 -6.91 -9.42
CA THR A 254 1.26 -5.55 -9.96
C THR A 254 -0.19 -5.12 -9.99
N ARG A 255 -1.10 -6.04 -10.29
CA ARG A 255 -2.54 -5.76 -10.29
C ARG A 255 -3.07 -5.47 -8.88
N LEU A 256 -2.63 -6.23 -7.88
CA LEU A 256 -2.92 -5.95 -6.46
C LEU A 256 -2.39 -4.57 -6.04
N ASN A 257 -1.19 -4.21 -6.47
CA ASN A 257 -0.59 -2.91 -6.19
C ASN A 257 -1.39 -1.75 -6.82
N VAL A 258 -1.87 -1.90 -8.05
CA VAL A 258 -2.75 -0.92 -8.69
C VAL A 258 -4.07 -0.79 -7.93
N GLY A 259 -4.72 -1.89 -7.57
CA GLY A 259 -5.96 -1.87 -6.80
C GLY A 259 -5.81 -1.22 -5.44
N TYR A 260 -4.73 -1.54 -4.73
CA TYR A 260 -4.38 -0.93 -3.45
C TYR A 260 -4.14 0.59 -3.59
N ALA A 261 -3.36 1.00 -4.59
CA ALA A 261 -3.09 2.41 -4.85
C ALA A 261 -4.37 3.18 -5.19
N ALA A 262 -5.22 2.62 -6.07
CA ALA A 262 -6.51 3.20 -6.46
C ALA A 262 -7.44 3.38 -5.25
N PHE A 263 -7.50 2.38 -4.36
CA PHE A 263 -8.22 2.45 -3.09
C PHE A 263 -7.77 3.65 -2.25
N HIS A 264 -6.47 3.83 -2.05
CA HIS A 264 -5.93 4.88 -1.19
C HIS A 264 -6.16 6.31 -1.69
N ILE A 265 -6.32 6.49 -2.98
CA ILE A 265 -6.59 7.82 -3.58
C ILE A 265 -8.04 8.01 -4.03
N GLY A 266 -8.93 7.07 -3.68
CA GLY A 266 -10.35 7.18 -3.93
C GLY A 266 -10.78 6.94 -5.39
N LEU A 267 -9.97 6.26 -6.21
CA LEU A 267 -10.32 5.84 -7.56
C LEU A 267 -11.12 4.52 -7.50
N TRP A 268 -12.34 4.61 -7.00
CA TRP A 268 -13.17 3.45 -6.66
C TRP A 268 -13.48 2.53 -7.84
N ASP A 269 -13.75 3.09 -9.02
CA ASP A 269 -14.03 2.31 -10.23
C ASP A 269 -12.79 1.51 -10.68
N GLU A 270 -11.60 2.11 -10.60
CA GLU A 270 -10.34 1.43 -10.91
C GLU A 270 -10.04 0.32 -9.87
N ALA A 271 -10.26 0.61 -8.59
CA ALA A 271 -10.08 -0.34 -7.52
C ALA A 271 -10.99 -1.56 -7.70
N GLU A 272 -12.28 -1.34 -8.02
CA GLU A 272 -13.23 -2.42 -8.28
C GLU A 272 -12.91 -3.22 -9.54
N ALA A 273 -12.61 -2.55 -10.67
CA ALA A 273 -12.24 -3.23 -11.92
C ALA A 273 -11.01 -4.13 -11.72
N THR A 274 -10.05 -3.66 -10.91
CA THR A 274 -8.87 -4.42 -10.51
C THR A 274 -9.28 -5.64 -9.67
N ALA A 275 -10.14 -5.45 -8.68
CA ALA A 275 -10.64 -6.53 -7.82
C ALA A 275 -11.41 -7.60 -8.61
N ASP A 276 -12.26 -7.20 -9.55
CA ASP A 276 -13.00 -8.13 -10.41
C ASP A 276 -12.06 -8.98 -11.27
N HIS A 277 -10.98 -8.39 -11.78
CA HIS A 277 -9.99 -9.14 -12.53
C HIS A 277 -9.24 -10.15 -11.64
N ILE A 278 -8.82 -9.73 -10.45
CA ILE A 278 -8.11 -10.57 -9.48
C ILE A 278 -8.97 -11.77 -9.08
N LEU A 279 -10.25 -11.55 -8.77
CA LEU A 279 -11.18 -12.59 -8.30
C LEU A 279 -11.59 -13.59 -9.38
N ARG A 280 -11.23 -13.40 -10.67
CA ARG A 280 -11.44 -14.40 -11.73
C ARG A 280 -10.56 -15.63 -11.59
N ASN A 281 -9.41 -15.50 -10.91
CA ASN A 281 -8.45 -16.59 -10.71
C ASN A 281 -8.18 -16.78 -9.20
N PRO A 282 -9.18 -17.19 -8.42
CA PRO A 282 -9.10 -17.23 -6.95
C PRO A 282 -8.02 -18.20 -6.44
N GLU A 283 -7.71 -19.24 -7.20
CA GLU A 283 -6.68 -20.23 -6.85
C GLU A 283 -5.26 -19.66 -6.83
N ARG A 284 -5.06 -18.48 -7.42
CA ARG A 284 -3.77 -17.77 -7.42
C ARG A 284 -3.63 -16.77 -6.27
N LEU A 285 -4.71 -16.57 -5.49
CA LEU A 285 -4.73 -15.57 -4.43
C LEU A 285 -4.23 -16.13 -3.10
N THR A 286 -3.50 -15.28 -2.39
CA THR A 286 -3.24 -15.42 -0.96
C THR A 286 -4.42 -14.89 -0.14
N GLU A 287 -4.49 -15.20 1.17
CA GLU A 287 -5.48 -14.58 2.07
C GLU A 287 -5.45 -13.04 1.96
N GLN A 288 -4.24 -12.45 1.93
CA GLN A 288 -4.08 -11.01 1.77
C GLN A 288 -4.60 -10.50 0.41
N GLY A 289 -4.41 -11.27 -0.66
CA GLY A 289 -4.94 -10.96 -1.99
C GLY A 289 -6.47 -10.90 -1.99
N PHE A 290 -7.13 -11.85 -1.34
CA PHE A 290 -8.59 -11.82 -1.14
C PHE A 290 -9.04 -10.61 -0.35
N VAL A 291 -8.36 -10.30 0.77
CA VAL A 291 -8.67 -9.11 1.59
C VAL A 291 -8.59 -7.85 0.75
N VAL A 292 -7.51 -7.64 -0.02
CA VAL A 292 -7.36 -6.45 -0.89
C VAL A 292 -8.48 -6.38 -1.92
N ALA A 293 -8.80 -7.49 -2.59
CA ALA A 293 -9.83 -7.50 -3.61
C ALA A 293 -11.23 -7.19 -3.02
N TYR A 294 -11.62 -7.85 -1.93
CA TYR A 294 -12.92 -7.58 -1.30
C TYR A 294 -12.98 -6.19 -0.65
N GLN A 295 -11.87 -5.69 -0.09
CA GLN A 295 -11.78 -4.32 0.44
C GLN A 295 -12.00 -3.27 -0.66
N ASN A 296 -11.43 -3.48 -1.86
CA ASN A 296 -11.66 -2.59 -2.99
C ASN A 296 -13.13 -2.59 -3.42
N LYS A 297 -13.76 -3.77 -3.52
CA LYS A 297 -15.19 -3.87 -3.85
C LYS A 297 -16.08 -3.26 -2.76
N MET A 298 -15.74 -3.49 -1.51
CA MET A 298 -16.44 -2.93 -0.35
C MET A 298 -16.49 -1.40 -0.40
N MET A 299 -15.35 -0.76 -0.61
CA MET A 299 -15.27 0.69 -0.63
C MET A 299 -15.85 1.30 -1.90
N ALA A 300 -15.70 0.64 -3.05
CA ALA A 300 -16.37 1.05 -4.29
C ALA A 300 -17.91 1.00 -4.16
N ALA A 301 -18.44 -0.06 -3.57
CA ALA A 301 -19.86 -0.18 -3.28
C ALA A 301 -20.32 0.92 -2.30
N LEU A 302 -19.55 1.17 -1.23
CA LEU A 302 -19.84 2.23 -0.27
C LEU A 302 -19.89 3.61 -0.95
N ALA A 303 -18.90 3.93 -1.80
CA ALA A 303 -18.82 5.20 -2.51
C ALA A 303 -20.05 5.43 -3.45
N ARG A 304 -20.54 4.37 -4.07
CA ARG A 304 -21.74 4.40 -4.93
C ARG A 304 -23.06 4.28 -4.19
N LYS A 305 -23.04 4.29 -2.86
CA LYS A 305 -24.22 4.10 -1.99
C LYS A 305 -24.89 2.71 -2.12
N ASP A 306 -24.15 1.74 -2.64
CA ASP A 306 -24.58 0.34 -2.62
C ASP A 306 -24.21 -0.29 -1.27
N PHE A 307 -24.92 0.17 -0.24
CA PHE A 307 -24.64 -0.21 1.14
C PHE A 307 -24.82 -1.70 1.40
N SER A 308 -25.71 -2.35 0.67
CA SER A 308 -25.95 -3.80 0.79
C SER A 308 -24.72 -4.62 0.36
N ASN A 309 -24.18 -4.35 -0.81
CA ASN A 309 -22.98 -5.01 -1.28
C ASN A 309 -21.75 -4.60 -0.47
N SER A 310 -21.67 -3.35 0.01
CA SER A 310 -20.60 -2.93 0.92
C SER A 310 -20.57 -3.78 2.19
N ILE A 311 -21.73 -4.07 2.81
CA ILE A 311 -21.81 -4.97 3.98
C ILE A 311 -21.34 -6.38 3.62
N VAL A 312 -21.83 -6.96 2.52
CA VAL A 312 -21.43 -8.32 2.09
C VAL A 312 -19.92 -8.45 1.89
N PHE A 313 -19.29 -7.46 1.25
CA PHE A 313 -17.84 -7.50 1.06
C PHE A 313 -17.07 -7.23 2.35
N ALA A 314 -17.60 -6.40 3.26
CA ALA A 314 -17.01 -6.19 4.58
C ALA A 314 -17.04 -7.48 5.43
N GLU A 315 -18.12 -8.25 5.35
CA GLU A 315 -18.25 -9.55 6.01
C GLU A 315 -17.20 -10.54 5.48
N LYS A 316 -17.04 -10.65 4.15
CA LYS A 316 -16.01 -11.50 3.53
C LYS A 316 -14.60 -11.11 3.97
N CYS A 317 -14.29 -9.81 4.02
CA CYS A 317 -13.00 -9.35 4.55
C CYS A 317 -12.82 -9.73 6.01
N PHE A 318 -13.86 -9.56 6.83
CA PHE A 318 -13.82 -9.84 8.26
C PHE A 318 -13.67 -11.33 8.56
N GLU A 319 -14.25 -12.22 7.75
CA GLU A 319 -14.07 -13.68 7.85
C GLU A 319 -12.61 -14.08 7.65
N ILE A 320 -11.89 -13.40 6.75
CA ILE A 320 -10.48 -13.68 6.49
C ILE A 320 -9.59 -12.99 7.53
N LYS A 321 -9.90 -11.73 7.86
CA LYS A 321 -9.10 -10.89 8.75
C LYS A 321 -9.97 -10.05 9.65
N GLN A 322 -10.02 -10.40 10.92
CA GLN A 322 -10.82 -9.70 11.91
C GLN A 322 -10.17 -8.35 12.29
N THR A 323 -10.72 -7.25 11.78
CA THR A 323 -10.28 -5.89 12.09
C THR A 323 -11.47 -4.97 12.34
N GLY A 324 -11.30 -3.97 13.22
CA GLY A 324 -12.29 -2.94 13.47
C GLY A 324 -12.63 -2.09 12.24
N PHE A 325 -11.76 -2.03 11.25
CA PHE A 325 -12.00 -1.31 9.99
C PHE A 325 -13.22 -1.89 9.25
N PHE A 326 -13.27 -3.20 9.04
CA PHE A 326 -14.38 -3.84 8.31
C PHE A 326 -15.71 -3.72 9.05
N LEU A 327 -15.67 -3.87 10.38
CA LEU A 327 -16.85 -3.66 11.23
C LEU A 327 -17.33 -2.21 11.19
N SER A 328 -16.41 -1.23 11.13
CA SER A 328 -16.78 0.18 10.98
C SER A 328 -17.48 0.46 9.65
N VAL A 329 -17.07 -0.19 8.56
CA VAL A 329 -17.77 -0.08 7.26
C VAL A 329 -19.14 -0.72 7.33
N MET A 330 -19.30 -1.87 7.97
CA MET A 330 -20.60 -2.51 8.16
C MET A 330 -21.55 -1.60 8.94
N LEU A 331 -21.07 -1.00 10.04
CA LEU A 331 -21.85 -0.04 10.83
C LEU A 331 -22.26 1.18 10.02
N LEU A 332 -21.34 1.79 9.28
CA LEU A 332 -21.62 2.93 8.42
C LEU A 332 -22.65 2.59 7.34
N ALA A 333 -22.48 1.48 6.64
CA ALA A 333 -23.38 1.07 5.57
C ALA A 333 -24.78 0.74 6.10
N ALA A 334 -24.89 0.06 7.25
CA ALA A 334 -26.15 -0.21 7.92
C ALA A 334 -26.83 1.09 8.38
N ALA A 335 -26.06 2.02 8.96
CA ALA A 335 -26.57 3.34 9.36
C ALA A 335 -27.09 4.14 8.16
N GLN A 336 -26.36 4.13 7.04
CA GLN A 336 -26.76 4.80 5.81
C GLN A 336 -28.06 4.22 5.21
N LYS A 337 -28.30 2.92 5.38
CA LYS A 337 -29.59 2.30 5.01
C LYS A 337 -30.73 2.59 5.97
N GLY A 338 -30.45 2.96 7.21
CA GLY A 338 -31.42 2.95 8.30
C GLY A 338 -31.77 1.52 8.76
N ASP A 339 -30.90 0.54 8.51
CA ASP A 339 -31.08 -0.86 8.86
C ASP A 339 -30.59 -1.11 10.29
N ILE A 340 -31.49 -0.84 11.24
CA ILE A 340 -31.20 -0.92 12.68
C ILE A 340 -30.83 -2.34 13.12
N GLU A 341 -31.46 -3.35 12.57
CA GLU A 341 -31.17 -4.73 12.96
C GLU A 341 -29.78 -5.14 12.51
N LYS A 342 -29.41 -4.82 11.27
CA LYS A 342 -28.05 -5.08 10.77
C LYS A 342 -26.99 -4.24 11.48
N PHE A 343 -27.34 -3.00 11.89
CA PHE A 343 -26.48 -2.16 12.69
C PHE A 343 -26.17 -2.81 14.06
N LYS A 344 -27.23 -3.26 14.76
CA LYS A 344 -27.09 -3.94 16.07
C LYS A 344 -26.29 -5.23 15.96
N GLU A 345 -26.54 -6.03 14.92
CA GLU A 345 -25.78 -7.24 14.65
C GLU A 345 -24.25 -6.94 14.49
N ALA A 346 -23.92 -5.93 13.66
CA ALA A 346 -22.53 -5.52 13.44
C ALA A 346 -21.89 -4.95 14.71
N SER A 347 -22.64 -4.16 15.50
CA SER A 347 -22.19 -3.61 16.78
C SER A 347 -21.92 -4.69 17.83
N HIS A 348 -22.81 -5.68 17.92
CA HIS A 348 -22.65 -6.83 18.81
C HIS A 348 -21.44 -7.68 18.42
N LYS A 349 -21.31 -7.99 17.14
CA LYS A 349 -20.15 -8.69 16.58
C LYS A 349 -18.84 -7.94 16.88
N PHE A 350 -18.84 -6.60 16.82
CA PHE A 350 -17.68 -5.78 17.16
C PHE A 350 -17.34 -5.95 18.64
N GLN A 351 -18.33 -5.84 19.53
CA GLN A 351 -18.15 -5.98 20.97
C GLN A 351 -17.63 -7.36 21.37
N GLU A 352 -18.16 -8.42 20.75
CA GLU A 352 -17.75 -9.80 21.06
C GLU A 352 -16.35 -10.13 20.54
N THR A 353 -16.03 -9.70 19.30
CA THR A 353 -14.80 -10.12 18.62
C THR A 353 -13.60 -9.25 18.98
N LEU A 354 -13.83 -7.94 19.17
CA LEU A 354 -12.79 -6.94 19.41
C LEU A 354 -13.18 -6.01 20.57
N PRO A 355 -13.39 -6.53 21.79
CA PRO A 355 -13.96 -5.77 22.90
C PRO A 355 -13.14 -4.52 23.29
N ALA A 356 -11.81 -4.60 23.25
CA ALA A 356 -10.95 -3.45 23.56
C ALA A 356 -11.08 -2.33 22.51
N ASP A 357 -11.17 -2.67 21.24
CA ASP A 357 -11.41 -1.71 20.17
C ASP A 357 -12.85 -1.17 20.22
N TYR A 358 -13.84 -2.01 20.53
CA TYR A 358 -15.21 -1.59 20.72
C TYR A 358 -15.32 -0.48 21.78
N GLU A 359 -14.78 -0.66 22.96
CA GLU A 359 -14.78 0.34 24.04
C GLU A 359 -14.05 1.63 23.61
N LYS A 360 -12.92 1.50 22.94
CA LYS A 360 -12.16 2.63 22.41
C LYS A 360 -12.96 3.44 21.37
N TYR A 361 -13.80 2.79 20.59
CA TYR A 361 -14.55 3.42 19.49
C TYR A 361 -16.04 3.61 19.80
N LYS A 362 -16.49 3.24 21.00
CA LYS A 362 -17.91 3.24 21.39
C LYS A 362 -18.63 4.54 21.03
N PHE A 363 -18.07 5.70 21.33
CA PHE A 363 -18.71 6.99 21.03
C PHE A 363 -18.89 7.24 19.52
N ARG A 364 -18.08 6.62 18.68
CA ARG A 364 -18.18 6.69 17.21
C ARG A 364 -19.27 5.74 16.71
N ILE A 365 -19.40 4.59 17.36
CA ILE A 365 -20.46 3.62 17.10
C ILE A 365 -21.79 4.24 17.49
N ASP A 366 -21.87 4.84 18.68
CA ASP A 366 -23.05 5.56 19.17
C ASP A 366 -23.47 6.69 18.20
N ALA A 367 -22.52 7.43 17.63
CA ALA A 367 -22.81 8.46 16.63
C ALA A 367 -23.35 7.86 15.31
N ALA A 368 -22.83 6.74 14.87
CA ALA A 368 -23.36 6.04 13.69
C ALA A 368 -24.78 5.48 13.96
N GLU A 369 -25.03 5.01 15.18
CA GLU A 369 -26.37 4.57 15.60
C GLU A 369 -27.40 5.69 15.49
N THR A 370 -27.04 6.94 15.85
CA THR A 370 -27.98 8.07 15.69
C THR A 370 -28.43 8.27 14.25
N LEU A 371 -27.53 8.10 13.28
CA LEU A 371 -27.90 8.19 11.85
C LEU A 371 -28.85 7.05 11.46
N ALA A 372 -28.57 5.82 11.92
CA ALA A 372 -29.46 4.68 11.66
C ALA A 372 -30.86 4.91 12.23
N LEU A 373 -30.94 5.40 13.48
CA LEU A 373 -32.20 5.70 14.16
C LEU A 373 -33.02 6.80 13.46
N VAL A 374 -32.35 7.91 13.06
CA VAL A 374 -33.04 9.01 12.35
C VAL A 374 -33.56 8.51 11.00
N LYS A 375 -32.80 7.75 10.24
CA LYS A 375 -33.26 7.18 8.96
C LYS A 375 -34.40 6.18 9.15
N ASN A 376 -34.48 5.54 10.31
CA ASN A 376 -35.56 4.65 10.70
C ASN A 376 -36.71 5.38 11.45
N LYS A 377 -36.75 6.71 11.39
CA LYS A 377 -37.80 7.57 12.01
C LYS A 377 -37.90 7.44 13.55
N GLN A 378 -36.78 7.15 14.22
CA GLN A 378 -36.67 7.01 15.68
C GLN A 378 -35.82 8.15 16.26
N GLU A 379 -36.18 9.40 15.92
CA GLU A 379 -35.36 10.59 16.24
C GLU A 379 -35.25 10.82 17.77
N ASP A 380 -36.29 10.52 18.55
CA ASP A 380 -36.24 10.70 20.00
C ASP A 380 -35.15 9.84 20.65
N LEU A 381 -35.03 8.58 20.25
CA LEU A 381 -33.96 7.70 20.70
C LEU A 381 -32.59 8.21 20.27
N ALA A 382 -32.44 8.73 19.05
CA ALA A 382 -31.22 9.33 18.58
C ALA A 382 -30.80 10.54 19.44
N ARG A 383 -31.74 11.39 19.84
CA ARG A 383 -31.53 12.54 20.74
C ARG A 383 -31.01 12.11 22.12
N GLU A 384 -31.54 11.03 22.66
CA GLU A 384 -31.06 10.47 23.96
C GLU A 384 -29.58 10.06 23.89
N ILE A 385 -29.16 9.42 22.78
CA ILE A 385 -27.78 9.05 22.58
C ILE A 385 -26.88 10.29 22.52
N VAL A 386 -27.29 11.32 21.74
CA VAL A 386 -26.55 12.58 21.62
C VAL A 386 -26.41 13.28 22.98
N GLN A 387 -27.49 13.34 23.77
CA GLN A 387 -27.43 13.95 25.09
C GLN A 387 -26.42 13.27 26.03
N ARG A 388 -26.35 11.94 26.02
CA ARG A 388 -25.34 11.19 26.76
C ARG A 388 -23.92 11.50 26.25
N GLY A 389 -23.75 11.64 24.94
CA GLY A 389 -22.45 11.92 24.32
C GLY A 389 -21.98 13.36 24.45
N LYS A 390 -22.85 14.34 24.78
CA LYS A 390 -22.46 15.77 24.96
C LYS A 390 -21.42 16.01 26.05
N THR A 391 -21.24 15.08 26.97
CA THR A 391 -20.23 15.14 28.03
C THR A 391 -18.82 14.81 27.57
N ILE A 392 -18.67 14.30 26.33
CA ILE A 392 -17.38 13.92 25.78
C ILE A 392 -16.68 15.17 25.21
N ASP A 393 -15.49 15.51 25.75
CA ASP A 393 -14.71 16.65 25.27
C ASP A 393 -14.29 16.45 23.80
N ARG A 394 -14.47 17.53 23.01
CA ARG A 394 -14.10 17.58 21.58
C ARG A 394 -14.73 16.48 20.71
N VAL A 395 -15.91 16.00 21.07
CA VAL A 395 -16.61 14.90 20.38
C VAL A 395 -16.72 15.13 18.86
N GLU A 396 -17.11 16.34 18.45
CA GLU A 396 -17.29 16.67 17.03
C GLU A 396 -15.99 16.55 16.23
N GLY A 397 -14.88 17.06 16.78
CA GLY A 397 -13.56 16.94 16.15
C GLY A 397 -13.12 15.49 16.00
N ARG A 398 -13.39 14.67 17.03
CA ARG A 398 -13.06 13.22 17.00
C ARG A 398 -13.94 12.45 16.00
N LEU A 399 -15.23 12.79 15.88
CA LEU A 399 -16.11 12.18 14.90
C LEU A 399 -15.70 12.56 13.47
N LYS A 400 -15.50 13.85 13.22
CA LYS A 400 -15.05 14.34 11.92
C LYS A 400 -13.74 13.67 11.50
N TYR A 401 -12.78 13.58 12.42
CA TYR A 401 -11.52 12.91 12.20
C TYR A 401 -11.69 11.46 11.74
N PHE A 402 -12.51 10.68 12.42
CA PHE A 402 -12.67 9.26 12.13
C PHE A 402 -13.50 9.01 10.86
N TRP A 403 -14.66 9.65 10.74
CA TRP A 403 -15.61 9.35 9.67
C TRP A 403 -15.23 9.96 8.32
N SER A 404 -14.37 10.99 8.29
CA SER A 404 -13.87 11.57 7.03
C SER A 404 -13.06 10.61 6.16
N TYR A 405 -12.61 9.49 6.70
CA TYR A 405 -11.91 8.45 5.94
C TYR A 405 -12.82 7.58 5.07
N TYR A 406 -14.11 7.63 5.32
CA TYR A 406 -15.07 6.76 4.63
C TYR A 406 -15.94 7.56 3.69
N PRO A 407 -16.24 7.05 2.47
CA PRO A 407 -17.32 7.60 1.65
C PRO A 407 -18.60 7.72 2.46
N HIS A 408 -19.26 8.86 2.40
CA HIS A 408 -20.49 9.16 3.17
C HIS A 408 -20.36 9.13 4.71
N GLY A 409 -19.16 9.01 5.25
CA GLY A 409 -18.97 9.02 6.70
C GLY A 409 -19.28 10.38 7.33
N MET A 410 -19.15 11.48 6.58
CA MET A 410 -19.50 12.82 7.06
C MET A 410 -21.01 12.98 7.37
N ASP A 411 -21.87 12.20 6.74
CA ASP A 411 -23.32 12.21 7.06
C ASP A 411 -23.59 11.88 8.54
N ILE A 412 -22.74 11.05 9.16
CA ILE A 412 -22.81 10.76 10.60
C ILE A 412 -22.50 12.01 11.42
N VAL A 413 -21.48 12.76 11.01
CA VAL A 413 -21.05 13.98 11.71
C VAL A 413 -22.11 15.05 11.62
N ASP A 414 -22.64 15.26 10.42
CA ASP A 414 -23.68 16.26 10.16
C ASP A 414 -24.97 15.94 10.91
N ASN A 415 -25.37 14.67 10.93
CA ASN A 415 -26.52 14.20 11.71
C ASN A 415 -26.34 14.42 13.22
N TRP A 416 -25.17 14.07 13.76
CA TRP A 416 -24.84 14.33 15.16
C TRP A 416 -24.93 15.80 15.51
N GLN A 417 -24.32 16.68 14.68
CA GLN A 417 -24.35 18.13 14.89
C GLN A 417 -25.75 18.70 14.83
N HIS A 418 -26.59 18.22 13.90
CA HIS A 418 -28.00 18.61 13.79
C HIS A 418 -28.77 18.28 15.07
N LEU A 419 -28.66 17.05 15.55
CA LEU A 419 -29.34 16.59 16.78
C LEU A 419 -28.78 17.28 18.03
N ALA A 420 -27.50 17.64 18.06
CA ALA A 420 -26.93 18.32 19.21
C ALA A 420 -27.36 19.78 19.37
N LYS A 421 -27.76 20.44 18.27
CA LYS A 421 -28.23 21.84 18.25
C LYS A 421 -29.70 22.00 18.59
N ASN A 422 -30.48 21.00 18.29
CA ASN A 422 -31.94 20.96 18.52
C ASN A 422 -32.31 20.13 19.77
#